data_14e9ef50f2df5c6e7b300df46a5cd261
#
_entry.id   14e9ef50f2df5c6e7b300df46a5cd261
#
_cell.length_a   1.000
_cell.length_b   1.000
_cell.length_c   1.000
_cell.angle_alpha   90.00
_cell.angle_beta   90.00
_cell.angle_gamma   90.00
#
_symmetry.space_group_name_H-M   'P 1'
#
loop_
_entity.id
_entity.type
_entity.pdbx_description
1 polymer ?
#
loop_
_entity_poly.entity_id
_entity_poly.type
_entity_poly.pdbx_seq_one_letter_code
_entity_poly.pdbx_strand_id
1 'polypeptide(L)'
;MNIKALEPLAGDRNFPDWNTDINISAGENVALDRWQEFQSNGLDSYDENRNFAGIDGTSRLSAHLRWGEIHPRTLLAKLGDSKAHDVFRKEIAWREFYADVLHHNPHTTWDYYAPRFKEMRYDEPDSKFNAWCEGKTGYPFVDAAMRQLVQTGWMHNRTRMVVASFLVKDLHLEWQHGARFFGQHLIDFDVASNSHGWQWTAGCGTDASPYYRVFNPIEQGKRFDAEGDYIRKYVPELTHLSAAEIHEPWLYLDGYSNGYAERVVDHAAERIESLARLSEIKADKPLDPRV
;
A
#
# COMPACT_ATOMS: atom_id res chain seq x y z
N MET A 1 -21.56 -14.48 -22.33
CA MET A 1 -21.22 -13.28 -21.55
C MET A 1 -20.11 -12.55 -22.29
N ASN A 2 -20.44 -11.48 -23.04
CA ASN A 2 -19.43 -10.73 -23.78
C ASN A 2 -18.64 -9.88 -22.78
N ILE A 3 -17.43 -10.31 -22.47
CA ILE A 3 -16.45 -9.45 -21.83
C ILE A 3 -16.11 -8.39 -22.88
N LYS A 4 -16.66 -7.19 -22.77
CA LYS A 4 -16.14 -6.04 -23.53
C LYS A 4 -14.65 -5.95 -23.16
N ALA A 5 -13.80 -6.21 -24.14
CA ALA A 5 -12.40 -5.96 -24.01
C ALA A 5 -12.25 -4.52 -23.48
N LEU A 6 -11.50 -4.37 -22.40
CA LEU A 6 -11.10 -3.05 -21.90
C LEU A 6 -10.49 -2.34 -23.09
N GLU A 7 -11.13 -1.26 -23.58
CA GLU A 7 -10.51 -0.43 -24.60
C GLU A 7 -9.14 -0.01 -24.08
N PRO A 8 -8.06 -0.20 -24.85
CA PRO A 8 -6.77 0.31 -24.45
C PRO A 8 -6.96 1.81 -24.26
N LEU A 9 -6.58 2.32 -23.10
CA LEU A 9 -6.54 3.76 -22.86
C LEU A 9 -5.77 4.37 -24.01
N ALA A 10 -6.48 5.09 -24.89
CA ALA A 10 -5.90 5.84 -26.00
C ALA A 10 -5.21 7.05 -25.39
N GLY A 11 -3.94 6.96 -25.14
CA GLY A 11 -3.05 7.98 -24.66
C GLY A 11 -1.66 7.38 -24.64
N ASP A 12 -0.67 8.13 -25.02
CA ASP A 12 0.71 7.70 -25.13
C ASP A 12 1.08 6.68 -24.06
N ARG A 13 1.29 5.43 -24.51
CA ARG A 13 1.84 4.36 -23.69
C ARG A 13 3.33 4.61 -23.51
N ASN A 14 3.68 5.70 -22.90
CA ASN A 14 4.95 5.81 -22.23
C ASN A 14 4.84 4.91 -20.98
N PHE A 15 5.08 3.60 -21.20
CA PHE A 15 5.53 2.79 -20.09
C PHE A 15 6.73 3.55 -19.54
N PRO A 16 6.75 3.87 -18.22
CA PRO A 16 7.93 4.46 -17.65
C PRO A 16 9.11 3.58 -18.08
N ASP A 17 10.20 4.20 -18.53
CA ASP A 17 11.44 3.50 -18.78
C ASP A 17 11.72 2.70 -17.51
N TRP A 18 11.55 1.37 -17.61
CA TRP A 18 11.79 0.44 -16.51
C TRP A 18 13.28 0.32 -16.25
N ASN A 19 13.97 1.45 -16.09
CA ASN A 19 15.29 1.55 -15.46
C ASN A 19 15.14 1.30 -13.96
N THR A 20 14.39 0.25 -13.65
CA THR A 20 14.14 -0.15 -12.29
C THR A 20 15.18 -1.18 -11.93
N ASP A 21 15.81 -0.98 -10.78
CA ASP A 21 16.57 -2.01 -10.06
C ASP A 21 15.60 -3.12 -9.59
N ILE A 22 14.87 -3.75 -10.55
CA ILE A 22 14.04 -4.91 -10.27
C ILE A 22 14.99 -6.05 -9.93
N ASN A 23 15.26 -6.20 -8.66
CA ASN A 23 16.16 -7.23 -8.14
C ASN A 23 15.36 -8.49 -7.74
N ILE A 24 14.38 -8.87 -8.58
CA ILE A 24 13.61 -10.11 -8.42
C ILE A 24 13.81 -10.95 -9.68
N SER A 25 14.57 -12.02 -9.54
CA SER A 25 14.72 -13.02 -10.59
C SER A 25 13.46 -13.88 -10.64
N ALA A 26 12.99 -14.22 -11.84
CA ALA A 26 11.83 -15.08 -12.07
C ALA A 26 12.21 -16.56 -12.07
N GLY A 27 11.23 -17.42 -11.83
CA GLY A 27 11.35 -18.85 -11.99
C GLY A 27 11.05 -19.67 -10.74
N GLU A 28 10.58 -20.89 -10.94
CA GLU A 28 10.17 -21.81 -9.88
C GLU A 28 11.30 -22.11 -8.88
N ASN A 29 12.52 -22.38 -9.38
CA ASN A 29 13.67 -22.65 -8.53
C ASN A 29 14.03 -21.42 -7.68
N VAL A 30 14.00 -20.22 -8.26
CA VAL A 30 14.26 -18.97 -7.54
C VAL A 30 13.22 -18.77 -6.43
N ALA A 31 11.95 -19.04 -6.72
CA ALA A 31 10.88 -18.95 -5.73
C ALA A 31 11.07 -19.94 -4.58
N LEU A 32 11.51 -21.17 -4.87
CA LEU A 32 11.80 -22.20 -3.88
C LEU A 32 13.02 -21.84 -3.02
N ASP A 33 14.10 -21.34 -3.65
CA ASP A 33 15.30 -20.90 -2.94
C ASP A 33 14.97 -19.73 -2.00
N ARG A 34 14.21 -18.74 -2.49
CA ARG A 34 13.74 -17.61 -1.66
C ARG A 34 12.86 -18.06 -0.49
N TRP A 35 12.00 -19.05 -0.73
CA TRP A 35 11.20 -19.64 0.35
C TRP A 35 12.07 -20.33 1.40
N GLN A 36 13.05 -21.11 1.01
CA GLN A 36 13.98 -21.80 1.90
C GLN A 36 14.80 -20.80 2.73
N GLU A 37 15.31 -19.75 2.07
CA GLU A 37 16.01 -18.66 2.75
C GLU A 37 15.14 -17.98 3.81
N PHE A 38 13.91 -17.65 3.46
CA PHE A 38 12.98 -17.02 4.40
C PHE A 38 12.60 -17.96 5.56
N GLN A 39 12.41 -19.25 5.30
CA GLN A 39 12.18 -20.24 6.34
C GLN A 39 13.34 -20.29 7.36
N SER A 40 14.57 -20.20 6.88
CA SER A 40 15.77 -20.31 7.72
C SER A 40 16.06 -19.04 8.52
N ASN A 41 15.74 -17.86 7.96
CA ASN A 41 16.27 -16.59 8.47
C ASN A 41 15.18 -15.59 8.93
N GLY A 42 13.92 -15.74 8.51
CA GLY A 42 12.90 -14.73 8.71
C GLY A 42 11.56 -15.22 9.26
N LEU A 43 11.20 -16.47 9.02
CA LEU A 43 9.85 -16.97 9.32
C LEU A 43 9.54 -16.98 10.83
N ASP A 44 10.50 -17.37 11.68
CA ASP A 44 10.31 -17.47 13.12
C ASP A 44 10.16 -16.11 13.83
N SER A 45 10.59 -15.02 13.18
CA SER A 45 10.43 -13.65 13.68
C SER A 45 9.43 -12.81 12.83
N TYR A 46 8.68 -13.45 11.97
CA TYR A 46 7.80 -12.76 11.02
C TYR A 46 6.72 -11.91 11.70
N ASP A 47 6.14 -12.37 12.79
CA ASP A 47 5.10 -11.65 13.53
C ASP A 47 5.60 -10.30 14.11
N GLU A 48 6.88 -10.21 14.43
CA GLU A 48 7.55 -8.99 14.91
C GLU A 48 8.01 -8.12 13.74
N ASN A 49 8.73 -8.70 12.80
CA ASN A 49 9.48 -7.99 11.76
C ASN A 49 8.65 -7.54 10.55
N ARG A 50 7.51 -8.17 10.28
CA ARG A 50 6.68 -7.93 9.09
C ARG A 50 6.21 -6.50 8.88
N ASN A 51 6.28 -5.65 9.89
CA ASN A 51 5.80 -4.27 9.80
C ASN A 51 6.89 -3.24 9.49
N PHE A 52 8.16 -3.63 9.59
CA PHE A 52 9.29 -2.71 9.45
C PHE A 52 9.78 -2.70 7.99
N ALA A 53 9.57 -1.56 7.30
CA ALA A 53 9.92 -1.44 5.89
C ALA A 53 11.43 -1.36 5.63
N GLY A 54 12.21 -0.94 6.63
CA GLY A 54 13.66 -0.79 6.55
C GLY A 54 14.45 -2.10 6.65
N ILE A 55 13.81 -3.21 7.05
CA ILE A 55 14.48 -4.51 7.21
C ILE A 55 13.91 -5.56 6.25
N ASP A 56 14.69 -6.60 5.95
CA ASP A 56 14.24 -7.74 5.14
C ASP A 56 13.46 -8.76 6.00
N GLY A 57 12.35 -8.30 6.59
CA GLY A 57 11.51 -9.07 7.51
C GLY A 57 10.33 -9.79 6.84
N THR A 58 10.28 -9.84 5.50
CA THR A 58 9.19 -10.46 4.75
C THR A 58 9.71 -11.47 3.73
N SER A 59 8.85 -12.41 3.32
CA SER A 59 9.24 -13.45 2.35
C SER A 59 9.56 -12.92 0.95
N ARG A 60 9.00 -11.75 0.58
CA ARG A 60 9.03 -11.18 -0.78
C ARG A 60 8.55 -12.13 -1.89
N LEU A 61 7.68 -13.08 -1.55
CA LEU A 61 7.14 -14.08 -2.48
C LEU A 61 5.90 -13.60 -3.24
N SER A 62 5.47 -12.36 -3.06
CA SER A 62 4.24 -11.85 -3.67
C SER A 62 4.24 -11.94 -5.20
N ALA A 63 5.35 -11.59 -5.87
CA ALA A 63 5.49 -11.73 -7.31
C ALA A 63 5.47 -13.21 -7.75
N HIS A 64 6.23 -14.08 -7.09
CA HIS A 64 6.26 -15.52 -7.38
C HIS A 64 4.89 -16.18 -7.20
N LEU A 65 4.14 -15.79 -6.15
CA LEU A 65 2.77 -16.26 -5.93
C LEU A 65 1.82 -15.72 -7.01
N ARG A 66 2.00 -14.47 -7.43
CA ARG A 66 1.18 -13.85 -8.47
C ARG A 66 1.35 -14.52 -9.82
N TRP A 67 2.57 -14.85 -10.18
CA TRP A 67 2.90 -15.45 -11.48
C TRP A 67 2.84 -16.99 -11.48
N GLY A 68 2.50 -17.60 -10.33
CA GLY A 68 2.34 -19.05 -10.21
C GLY A 68 3.67 -19.83 -10.18
N GLU A 69 4.76 -19.16 -9.88
CA GLU A 69 6.10 -19.76 -9.77
C GLU A 69 6.24 -20.59 -8.47
N ILE A 70 5.40 -20.32 -7.48
CA ILE A 70 5.25 -21.14 -6.26
C ILE A 70 3.77 -21.24 -5.87
N HIS A 71 3.34 -22.42 -5.47
CA HIS A 71 1.96 -22.62 -5.04
C HIS A 71 1.78 -22.33 -3.54
N PRO A 72 0.69 -21.66 -3.09
CA PRO A 72 0.45 -21.39 -1.68
C PRO A 72 0.53 -22.62 -0.78
N ARG A 73 0.06 -23.78 -1.24
CA ARG A 73 0.12 -25.05 -0.49
C ARG A 73 1.55 -25.50 -0.20
N THR A 74 2.51 -25.18 -1.05
CA THR A 74 3.94 -25.46 -0.81
C THR A 74 4.45 -24.71 0.42
N LEU A 75 4.01 -23.45 0.57
CA LEU A 75 4.34 -22.61 1.72
C LEU A 75 3.66 -23.16 2.99
N LEU A 76 2.35 -23.42 2.92
CA LEU A 76 1.55 -23.88 4.04
C LEU A 76 2.01 -25.24 4.59
N ALA A 77 2.46 -26.15 3.73
CA ALA A 77 2.91 -27.49 4.11
C ALA A 77 4.16 -27.48 5.02
N LYS A 78 4.86 -26.37 5.11
CA LYS A 78 6.11 -26.22 5.90
C LYS A 78 5.91 -25.40 7.18
N LEU A 79 4.69 -24.93 7.45
CA LEU A 79 4.41 -24.12 8.63
C LEU A 79 4.15 -25.00 9.86
N GLY A 80 4.78 -24.64 10.97
CA GLY A 80 4.49 -25.19 12.30
C GLY A 80 3.41 -24.39 13.05
N ASP A 81 3.39 -24.54 14.38
CA ASP A 81 2.34 -23.99 15.24
C ASP A 81 2.77 -22.75 16.05
N SER A 82 3.92 -22.15 15.69
CA SER A 82 4.37 -20.92 16.37
C SER A 82 3.48 -19.73 15.98
N LYS A 83 3.49 -18.70 16.81
CA LYS A 83 2.76 -17.45 16.54
C LYS A 83 3.17 -16.82 15.21
N ALA A 84 4.47 -16.78 14.89
CA ALA A 84 4.99 -16.23 13.65
C ALA A 84 4.46 -17.01 12.42
N HIS A 85 4.45 -18.35 12.50
CA HIS A 85 3.89 -19.22 11.47
C HIS A 85 2.38 -19.00 11.28
N ASP A 86 1.64 -18.83 12.38
CA ASP A 86 0.20 -18.52 12.31
C ASP A 86 -0.07 -17.15 11.66
N VAL A 87 0.74 -16.16 11.98
CA VAL A 87 0.63 -14.85 11.32
C VAL A 87 0.93 -14.97 9.84
N PHE A 88 1.98 -15.69 9.44
CA PHE A 88 2.29 -15.91 8.03
C PHE A 88 1.19 -16.70 7.30
N ARG A 89 0.63 -17.75 7.94
CA ARG A 89 -0.50 -18.53 7.42
C ARG A 89 -1.72 -17.63 7.10
N LYS A 90 -2.01 -16.67 7.98
CA LYS A 90 -3.10 -15.70 7.77
C LYS A 90 -2.87 -14.80 6.56
N GLU A 91 -1.62 -14.39 6.29
CA GLU A 91 -1.33 -13.57 5.09
C GLU A 91 -1.57 -14.37 3.80
N ILE A 92 -1.24 -15.66 3.78
CA ILE A 92 -1.59 -16.53 2.65
C ILE A 92 -3.11 -16.70 2.53
N ALA A 93 -3.82 -16.82 3.66
CA ALA A 93 -5.28 -16.91 3.67
C ALA A 93 -5.96 -15.62 3.18
N TRP A 94 -5.42 -14.44 3.47
CA TRP A 94 -5.95 -13.17 2.95
C TRP A 94 -5.96 -13.13 1.41
N ARG A 95 -4.93 -13.65 0.77
CA ARG A 95 -4.87 -13.76 -0.69
C ARG A 95 -6.04 -14.57 -1.27
N GLU A 96 -6.32 -15.75 -0.67
CA GLU A 96 -7.44 -16.60 -1.07
C GLU A 96 -8.79 -15.95 -0.76
N PHE A 97 -8.91 -15.30 0.40
CA PHE A 97 -10.11 -14.58 0.80
C PHE A 97 -10.46 -13.47 -0.22
N TYR A 98 -9.51 -12.66 -0.63
CA TYR A 98 -9.79 -11.61 -1.61
C TYR A 98 -10.10 -12.17 -3.00
N ALA A 99 -9.51 -13.28 -3.40
CA ALA A 99 -9.87 -13.97 -4.64
C ALA A 99 -11.31 -14.47 -4.60
N ASP A 100 -11.76 -15.04 -3.48
CA ASP A 100 -13.14 -15.49 -3.26
C ASP A 100 -14.12 -14.32 -3.26
N VAL A 101 -13.79 -13.23 -2.56
CA VAL A 101 -14.62 -12.01 -2.55
C VAL A 101 -14.78 -11.46 -3.94
N LEU A 102 -13.71 -11.36 -4.73
CA LEU A 102 -13.79 -10.87 -6.10
C LEU A 102 -14.60 -11.79 -7.01
N HIS A 103 -14.47 -13.12 -6.84
CA HIS A 103 -15.26 -14.10 -7.58
C HIS A 103 -16.76 -13.89 -7.39
N HIS A 104 -17.20 -13.66 -6.14
CA HIS A 104 -18.61 -13.45 -5.83
C HIS A 104 -19.09 -12.01 -6.09
N ASN A 105 -18.17 -11.04 -6.14
CA ASN A 105 -18.45 -9.62 -6.34
C ASN A 105 -17.57 -9.01 -7.45
N PRO A 106 -17.67 -9.48 -8.71
CA PRO A 106 -16.74 -9.08 -9.78
C PRO A 106 -16.77 -7.57 -10.10
N HIS A 107 -17.87 -6.89 -9.79
CA HIS A 107 -17.99 -5.44 -9.95
C HIS A 107 -17.01 -4.68 -9.07
N THR A 108 -16.58 -5.24 -7.93
CA THR A 108 -15.65 -4.60 -6.99
C THR A 108 -14.22 -4.45 -7.51
N THR A 109 -13.95 -4.93 -8.71
CA THR A 109 -12.71 -4.63 -9.43
C THR A 109 -12.52 -3.12 -9.61
N TRP A 110 -13.61 -2.38 -9.88
CA TRP A 110 -13.60 -0.95 -10.19
C TRP A 110 -14.63 -0.15 -9.41
N ASP A 111 -15.57 -0.83 -8.76
CA ASP A 111 -16.67 -0.24 -8.05
C ASP A 111 -16.57 -0.51 -6.55
N TYR A 112 -17.31 0.21 -5.76
CA TYR A 112 -17.29 0.12 -4.30
C TYR A 112 -17.99 -1.16 -3.83
N TYR A 113 -17.35 -1.91 -2.94
CA TYR A 113 -17.99 -3.03 -2.23
C TYR A 113 -19.13 -2.52 -1.34
N ALA A 114 -18.93 -1.41 -0.62
CA ALA A 114 -19.98 -0.70 0.10
C ALA A 114 -20.49 0.48 -0.73
N PRO A 115 -21.64 0.36 -1.45
CA PRO A 115 -22.09 1.34 -2.45
C PRO A 115 -22.28 2.77 -1.92
N ARG A 116 -22.57 2.93 -0.63
CA ARG A 116 -22.73 4.26 0.01
C ARG A 116 -21.52 5.18 -0.15
N PHE A 117 -20.33 4.61 -0.34
CA PHE A 117 -19.11 5.40 -0.52
C PHE A 117 -19.02 6.08 -1.90
N LYS A 118 -19.91 5.75 -2.85
CA LYS A 118 -20.08 6.51 -4.10
C LYS A 118 -20.61 7.93 -3.85
N GLU A 119 -21.33 8.11 -2.75
CA GLU A 119 -21.95 9.38 -2.38
C GLU A 119 -20.99 10.28 -1.58
N MET A 120 -19.80 9.76 -1.22
CA MET A 120 -18.78 10.56 -0.56
C MET A 120 -18.26 11.63 -1.51
N ARG A 121 -18.07 12.83 -0.99
CA ARG A 121 -17.48 13.93 -1.73
C ARG A 121 -15.98 13.68 -1.92
N TYR A 122 -15.57 13.41 -3.16
CA TYR A 122 -14.18 13.29 -3.55
C TYR A 122 -13.73 14.51 -4.34
N ASP A 123 -12.43 14.77 -4.32
CA ASP A 123 -11.79 15.80 -5.12
C ASP A 123 -11.30 15.20 -6.45
N GLU A 124 -11.07 16.07 -7.44
CA GLU A 124 -10.46 15.66 -8.71
C GLU A 124 -8.94 15.63 -8.59
N PRO A 125 -8.26 14.70 -9.29
CA PRO A 125 -6.80 14.65 -9.31
C PRO A 125 -6.19 15.96 -9.79
N ASP A 126 -5.26 16.49 -9.03
CA ASP A 126 -4.56 17.74 -9.26
C ASP A 126 -3.03 17.61 -9.09
N SER A 127 -2.34 18.72 -8.88
CA SER A 127 -0.89 18.73 -8.63
C SER A 127 -0.46 17.93 -7.40
N LYS A 128 -1.34 17.79 -6.38
CA LYS A 128 -1.06 17.00 -5.18
C LYS A 128 -1.07 15.49 -5.50
N PHE A 129 -1.96 15.06 -6.41
CA PHE A 129 -1.93 13.69 -6.93
C PHE A 129 -0.62 13.39 -7.67
N ASN A 130 -0.15 14.33 -8.51
CA ASN A 130 1.13 14.18 -9.19
C ASN A 130 2.28 14.11 -8.18
N ALA A 131 2.28 14.96 -7.16
CA ALA A 131 3.27 14.92 -6.08
C ALA A 131 3.26 13.57 -5.34
N TRP A 132 2.07 12.99 -5.10
CA TRP A 132 1.95 11.64 -4.53
C TRP A 132 2.56 10.59 -5.46
N CYS A 133 2.24 10.60 -6.75
CA CYS A 133 2.81 9.68 -7.74
C CYS A 133 4.35 9.76 -7.81
N GLU A 134 4.90 10.96 -7.66
CA GLU A 134 6.34 11.23 -7.75
C GLU A 134 7.09 11.03 -6.41
N GLY A 135 6.39 10.76 -5.30
CA GLY A 135 6.99 10.72 -3.97
C GLY A 135 7.58 12.06 -3.55
N LYS A 136 6.79 13.12 -3.70
CA LYS A 136 7.11 14.52 -3.38
C LYS A 136 5.99 15.19 -2.57
N THR A 137 5.35 14.43 -1.69
CA THR A 137 4.25 14.93 -0.85
C THR A 137 4.71 15.81 0.29
N GLY A 138 6.00 15.78 0.63
CA GLY A 138 6.56 16.40 1.82
C GLY A 138 6.33 15.59 3.08
N TYR A 139 5.88 14.34 2.98
CA TYR A 139 5.75 13.37 4.06
C TYR A 139 6.77 12.24 3.83
N PRO A 140 7.90 12.23 4.56
CA PRO A 140 9.07 11.38 4.21
C PRO A 140 8.76 9.89 4.07
N PHE A 141 7.90 9.34 4.95
CA PHE A 141 7.56 7.92 4.92
C PHE A 141 6.63 7.56 3.74
N VAL A 142 5.76 8.49 3.33
CA VAL A 142 4.93 8.36 2.10
C VAL A 142 5.82 8.45 0.87
N ASP A 143 6.70 9.45 0.83
CA ASP A 143 7.56 9.70 -0.32
C ASP A 143 8.55 8.56 -0.55
N ALA A 144 9.15 8.04 0.52
CA ALA A 144 10.02 6.87 0.46
C ALA A 144 9.30 5.64 -0.14
N ALA A 145 8.03 5.43 0.24
CA ALA A 145 7.24 4.32 -0.24
C ALA A 145 6.88 4.45 -1.73
N MET A 146 6.48 5.63 -2.17
CA MET A 146 6.17 5.88 -3.58
C MET A 146 7.40 5.77 -4.46
N ARG A 147 8.54 6.29 -4.00
CA ARG A 147 9.82 6.14 -4.72
C ARG A 147 10.29 4.69 -4.75
N GLN A 148 10.13 3.91 -3.66
CA GLN A 148 10.38 2.47 -3.69
C GLN A 148 9.57 1.79 -4.79
N LEU A 149 8.27 2.08 -4.88
CA LEU A 149 7.40 1.49 -5.89
C LEU A 149 7.91 1.76 -7.31
N VAL A 150 8.18 3.03 -7.62
CA VAL A 150 8.62 3.45 -8.96
C VAL A 150 10.00 2.87 -9.30
N GLN A 151 10.93 2.84 -8.33
CA GLN A 151 12.29 2.34 -8.55
C GLN A 151 12.38 0.82 -8.66
N THR A 152 11.56 0.07 -7.89
CA THR A 152 11.76 -1.37 -7.72
C THR A 152 10.59 -2.22 -8.24
N GLY A 153 9.47 -1.61 -8.63
CA GLY A 153 8.25 -2.34 -8.98
C GLY A 153 7.61 -3.08 -7.79
N TRP A 154 8.07 -2.80 -6.56
CA TRP A 154 7.58 -3.43 -5.35
C TRP A 154 7.45 -2.41 -4.21
N MET A 155 6.52 -2.64 -3.31
CA MET A 155 6.34 -1.82 -2.11
C MET A 155 6.02 -2.72 -0.92
N HIS A 156 6.59 -2.41 0.23
CA HIS A 156 6.32 -3.11 1.48
C HIS A 156 4.85 -2.96 1.90
N ASN A 157 4.20 -4.04 2.41
CA ASN A 157 2.77 -4.02 2.73
C ASN A 157 2.36 -2.89 3.70
N ARG A 158 3.17 -2.62 4.73
CA ARG A 158 2.88 -1.54 5.69
C ARG A 158 2.79 -0.19 4.97
N THR A 159 3.71 0.08 4.08
CA THR A 159 3.74 1.35 3.36
C THR A 159 2.63 1.46 2.32
N ARG A 160 2.22 0.34 1.68
CA ARG A 160 1.01 0.35 0.80
C ARG A 160 -0.22 0.88 1.54
N MET A 161 -0.44 0.45 2.79
CA MET A 161 -1.56 0.94 3.60
C MET A 161 -1.44 2.43 3.91
N VAL A 162 -0.24 2.93 4.21
CA VAL A 162 -0.01 4.33 4.56
C VAL A 162 -0.22 5.23 3.35
N VAL A 163 0.37 4.91 2.19
CA VAL A 163 0.22 5.74 0.98
C VAL A 163 -1.20 5.70 0.44
N ALA A 164 -1.91 4.57 0.58
CA ALA A 164 -3.31 4.47 0.19
C ALA A 164 -4.22 5.29 1.12
N SER A 165 -3.97 5.26 2.44
CA SER A 165 -4.68 6.13 3.38
C SER A 165 -4.42 7.59 3.08
N PHE A 166 -3.19 7.98 2.77
CA PHE A 166 -2.84 9.34 2.42
C PHE A 166 -3.60 9.82 1.17
N LEU A 167 -3.61 9.02 0.10
CA LEU A 167 -4.35 9.36 -1.11
C LEU A 167 -5.84 9.59 -0.85
N VAL A 168 -6.48 8.65 -0.14
CA VAL A 168 -7.94 8.68 0.01
C VAL A 168 -8.40 9.65 1.10
N LYS A 169 -7.59 9.87 2.15
CA LYS A 169 -8.03 10.55 3.37
C LYS A 169 -7.33 11.86 3.65
N ASP A 170 -6.20 12.11 3.03
CA ASP A 170 -5.49 13.39 3.11
C ASP A 170 -5.58 14.16 1.79
N LEU A 171 -5.61 13.47 0.64
CA LEU A 171 -5.85 14.10 -0.66
C LEU A 171 -7.31 13.97 -1.14
N HIS A 172 -8.13 13.23 -0.42
CA HIS A 172 -9.58 13.04 -0.68
C HIS A 172 -9.90 12.52 -2.08
N LEU A 173 -9.03 11.72 -2.68
CA LEU A 173 -9.23 11.15 -4.00
C LEU A 173 -9.88 9.76 -3.94
N GLU A 174 -10.62 9.40 -4.98
CA GLU A 174 -11.15 8.05 -5.11
C GLU A 174 -10.03 7.01 -5.15
N TRP A 175 -10.24 5.89 -4.47
CA TRP A 175 -9.25 4.82 -4.35
C TRP A 175 -8.81 4.24 -5.71
N GLN A 176 -9.67 4.33 -6.73
CA GLN A 176 -9.41 3.82 -8.07
C GLN A 176 -8.19 4.50 -8.74
N HIS A 177 -7.93 5.78 -8.44
CA HIS A 177 -6.77 6.48 -8.97
C HIS A 177 -5.46 5.82 -8.49
N GLY A 178 -5.36 5.56 -7.20
CA GLY A 178 -4.20 4.89 -6.63
C GLY A 178 -4.09 3.42 -7.01
N ALA A 179 -5.23 2.68 -7.07
CA ALA A 179 -5.27 1.29 -7.50
C ALA A 179 -4.77 1.14 -8.95
N ARG A 180 -5.10 2.09 -9.82
CA ARG A 180 -4.60 2.13 -11.21
C ARG A 180 -3.10 2.40 -11.25
N PHE A 181 -2.61 3.37 -10.48
CA PHE A 181 -1.19 3.67 -10.38
C PHE A 181 -0.39 2.45 -9.90
N PHE A 182 -0.88 1.74 -8.88
CA PHE A 182 -0.29 0.49 -8.42
C PHE A 182 -0.28 -0.58 -9.50
N GLY A 183 -1.38 -0.71 -10.25
CA GLY A 183 -1.47 -1.67 -11.36
C GLY A 183 -0.48 -1.43 -12.49
N GLN A 184 -0.03 -0.19 -12.66
CA GLN A 184 0.98 0.19 -13.66
C GLN A 184 2.42 -0.07 -13.22
N HIS A 185 2.68 -0.12 -11.89
CA HIS A 185 4.04 -0.17 -11.34
C HIS A 185 4.36 -1.46 -10.59
N LEU A 186 3.37 -2.17 -10.02
CA LEU A 186 3.63 -3.36 -9.21
C LEU A 186 3.90 -4.60 -10.07
N ILE A 187 5.05 -5.23 -9.89
CA ILE A 187 5.38 -6.53 -10.50
C ILE A 187 4.56 -7.69 -9.93
N ASP A 188 4.06 -7.52 -8.70
CA ASP A 188 3.18 -8.47 -8.00
C ASP A 188 1.70 -8.11 -8.11
N PHE A 189 1.32 -7.27 -9.08
CA PHE A 189 -0.05 -6.81 -9.25
C PHE A 189 -1.04 -7.98 -9.37
N ASP A 190 -1.92 -8.08 -8.41
CA ASP A 190 -3.05 -9.01 -8.38
C ASP A 190 -4.35 -8.22 -8.22
N VAL A 191 -5.30 -8.42 -9.12
CA VAL A 191 -6.54 -7.62 -9.18
C VAL A 191 -7.33 -7.72 -7.88
N ALA A 192 -7.47 -8.94 -7.33
CA ALA A 192 -8.24 -9.15 -6.12
C ALA A 192 -7.60 -8.48 -4.90
N SER A 193 -6.31 -8.74 -4.70
CA SER A 193 -5.55 -8.16 -3.58
C SER A 193 -5.43 -6.64 -3.69
N ASN A 194 -5.24 -6.12 -4.91
CA ASN A 194 -5.12 -4.68 -5.12
C ASN A 194 -6.45 -3.97 -4.86
N SER A 195 -7.53 -4.37 -5.52
CA SER A 195 -8.84 -3.71 -5.39
C SER A 195 -9.36 -3.76 -3.95
N HIS A 196 -9.28 -4.93 -3.30
CA HIS A 196 -9.77 -5.08 -1.93
C HIS A 196 -8.84 -4.49 -0.87
N GLY A 197 -7.53 -4.48 -1.09
CA GLY A 197 -6.57 -3.79 -0.23
C GLY A 197 -6.78 -2.27 -0.24
N TRP A 198 -7.02 -1.69 -1.40
CA TRP A 198 -7.38 -0.27 -1.54
C TRP A 198 -8.71 0.04 -0.87
N GLN A 199 -9.75 -0.76 -1.12
CA GLN A 199 -11.06 -0.57 -0.50
C GLN A 199 -11.04 -0.78 1.02
N TRP A 200 -10.24 -1.73 1.51
CA TRP A 200 -10.02 -1.90 2.95
C TRP A 200 -9.45 -0.63 3.57
N THR A 201 -8.41 -0.05 2.96
CA THR A 201 -7.81 1.20 3.43
C THR A 201 -8.78 2.37 3.30
N ALA A 202 -9.55 2.46 2.22
CA ALA A 202 -10.58 3.49 2.02
C ALA A 202 -11.73 3.38 3.03
N GLY A 203 -11.95 2.21 3.63
CA GLY A 203 -13.04 1.96 4.57
C GLY A 203 -14.35 1.51 3.91
N CYS A 204 -14.31 1.18 2.62
CA CYS A 204 -15.46 0.73 1.83
C CYS A 204 -15.40 -0.76 1.45
N GLY A 205 -14.39 -1.50 1.95
CA GLY A 205 -14.18 -2.92 1.65
C GLY A 205 -14.99 -3.88 2.53
N THR A 206 -14.72 -5.20 2.38
CA THR A 206 -15.41 -6.30 3.07
C THR A 206 -15.16 -6.33 4.57
N ASP A 207 -13.94 -6.07 4.99
CA ASP A 207 -13.57 -5.99 6.39
C ASP A 207 -13.72 -4.52 6.82
N ALA A 208 -14.95 -4.16 7.15
CA ALA A 208 -15.20 -2.88 7.79
C ALA A 208 -14.49 -2.91 9.16
N SER A 209 -13.26 -2.41 9.20
CA SER A 209 -12.70 -2.00 10.49
C SER A 209 -13.80 -1.21 11.20
N PRO A 210 -14.16 -1.55 12.46
CA PRO A 210 -15.25 -0.87 13.15
C PRO A 210 -15.05 0.64 13.25
N TYR A 211 -13.86 1.10 12.89
CA TYR A 211 -13.48 2.49 12.88
C TYR A 211 -12.83 2.86 11.54
N TYR A 212 -13.33 3.92 10.92
CA TYR A 212 -12.68 4.60 9.80
C TYR A 212 -11.33 5.16 10.26
N ARG A 213 -10.24 4.45 9.97
CA ARG A 213 -8.89 4.81 10.40
C ARG A 213 -8.26 5.77 9.40
N VAL A 214 -7.90 6.94 9.85
CA VAL A 214 -6.97 7.82 9.13
C VAL A 214 -5.59 7.54 9.69
N PHE A 215 -4.69 6.98 8.89
CA PHE A 215 -3.31 6.73 9.33
C PHE A 215 -2.57 8.07 9.38
N ASN A 216 -1.96 8.38 10.51
CA ASN A 216 -1.04 9.51 10.60
C ASN A 216 0.30 9.10 9.96
N PRO A 217 0.71 9.70 8.81
CA PRO A 217 1.92 9.28 8.10
C PRO A 217 3.19 9.52 8.90
N ILE A 218 3.21 10.53 9.77
CA ILE A 218 4.34 10.85 10.66
C ILE A 218 4.49 9.75 11.72
N GLU A 219 3.42 9.44 12.44
CA GLU A 219 3.44 8.41 13.48
C GLU A 219 3.68 7.01 12.91
N GLN A 220 3.24 6.73 11.67
CA GLN A 220 3.60 5.50 11.00
C GLN A 220 5.10 5.42 10.69
N GLY A 221 5.70 6.52 10.23
CA GLY A 221 7.15 6.61 10.03
C GLY A 221 7.92 6.40 11.33
N LYS A 222 7.63 7.19 12.36
CA LYS A 222 8.26 7.08 13.70
C LYS A 222 8.16 5.67 14.29
N ARG A 223 7.03 4.97 14.07
CA ARG A 223 6.81 3.63 14.62
C ARG A 223 7.51 2.53 13.83
N PHE A 224 7.53 2.60 12.50
CA PHE A 224 7.93 1.48 11.63
C PHE A 224 9.22 1.72 10.87
N ASP A 225 9.84 2.87 11.08
CA ASP A 225 11.15 3.26 10.58
C ASP A 225 11.80 4.26 11.55
N ALA A 226 11.85 3.92 12.85
CA ALA A 226 12.23 4.83 13.92
C ALA A 226 13.59 5.52 13.67
N GLU A 227 14.54 4.77 13.13
CA GLU A 227 15.88 5.29 12.80
C GLU A 227 15.92 6.04 11.46
N GLY A 228 14.86 5.97 10.66
CA GLY A 228 14.78 6.64 9.36
C GLY A 228 15.60 5.97 8.24
N ASP A 229 15.98 4.72 8.40
CA ASP A 229 16.82 4.00 7.43
C ASP A 229 16.08 3.75 6.11
N TYR A 230 14.79 3.41 6.18
CA TYR A 230 13.96 3.27 5.01
C TYR A 230 13.78 4.61 4.28
N ILE A 231 13.53 5.68 5.03
CA ILE A 231 13.41 7.03 4.46
C ILE A 231 14.73 7.42 3.79
N ARG A 232 15.87 7.30 4.45
CA ARG A 232 17.19 7.66 3.86
C ARG A 232 17.51 6.90 2.60
N LYS A 233 17.08 5.64 2.52
CA LYS A 233 17.31 4.80 1.35
C LYS A 233 16.62 5.32 0.08
N TYR A 234 15.41 5.85 0.21
CA TYR A 234 14.60 6.27 -0.93
C TYR A 234 14.42 7.79 -1.06
N VAL A 235 14.81 8.55 -0.04
CA VAL A 235 14.74 10.02 -0.01
C VAL A 235 16.13 10.57 0.35
N PRO A 236 17.09 10.54 -0.60
CA PRO A 236 18.47 10.94 -0.35
C PRO A 236 18.60 12.39 0.11
N GLU A 237 17.64 13.24 -0.22
CA GLU A 237 17.60 14.65 0.22
C GLU A 237 17.55 14.79 1.75
N LEU A 238 17.11 13.76 2.48
CA LEU A 238 16.97 13.78 3.94
C LEU A 238 18.08 13.02 4.69
N THR A 239 19.12 12.55 4.00
CA THR A 239 20.19 11.72 4.61
C THR A 239 20.99 12.46 5.67
N HIS A 240 21.03 13.79 5.65
CA HIS A 240 21.74 14.64 6.61
C HIS A 240 21.01 14.77 7.96
N LEU A 241 19.71 14.45 8.01
CA LEU A 241 18.90 14.60 9.21
C LEU A 241 19.09 13.40 10.17
N SER A 242 19.03 13.67 11.46
CA SER A 242 19.03 12.63 12.49
C SER A 242 17.73 11.82 12.48
N ALA A 243 17.67 10.70 13.20
CA ALA A 243 16.48 9.88 13.36
C ALA A 243 15.26 10.66 13.93
N ALA A 244 15.52 11.61 14.83
CA ALA A 244 14.47 12.44 15.42
C ALA A 244 13.90 13.48 14.44
N GLU A 245 14.72 13.97 13.52
CA GLU A 245 14.39 15.06 12.60
C GLU A 245 13.75 14.57 11.28
N ILE A 246 14.17 13.43 10.81
CA ILE A 246 13.87 12.93 9.46
C ILE A 246 12.38 12.72 9.20
N HIS A 247 11.57 12.50 10.24
CA HIS A 247 10.13 12.29 10.13
C HIS A 247 9.31 13.58 9.99
N GLU A 248 9.87 14.71 10.45
CA GLU A 248 9.23 16.04 10.42
C GLU A 248 10.23 17.12 10.02
N PRO A 249 10.83 17.04 8.80
CA PRO A 249 11.89 17.95 8.39
C PRO A 249 11.48 19.43 8.41
N TRP A 250 10.19 19.73 8.24
CA TRP A 250 9.67 21.11 8.30
C TRP A 250 9.82 21.80 9.65
N LEU A 251 10.18 21.08 10.72
CA LEU A 251 10.41 21.66 12.04
C LEU A 251 11.86 22.16 12.23
N TYR A 252 12.75 21.90 11.25
CA TYR A 252 14.17 22.13 11.35
C TYR A 252 14.67 23.06 10.25
N LEU A 253 15.67 23.90 10.56
CA LEU A 253 16.18 24.93 9.64
C LEU A 253 16.79 24.36 8.37
N ASP A 254 17.41 23.19 8.47
CA ASP A 254 18.06 22.47 7.36
C ASP A 254 17.20 21.38 6.73
N GLY A 255 15.95 21.23 7.20
CA GLY A 255 15.03 20.19 6.71
C GLY A 255 14.76 20.22 5.22
N TYR A 256 14.90 21.36 4.59
CA TYR A 256 14.73 21.56 3.14
C TYR A 256 16.03 21.90 2.40
N SER A 257 17.19 21.88 3.08
CA SER A 257 18.45 22.37 2.53
C SER A 257 18.92 21.64 1.27
N ASN A 258 18.54 20.36 1.09
CA ASN A 258 18.87 19.55 -0.08
C ASN A 258 17.73 19.43 -1.10
N GLY A 259 16.74 20.35 -1.05
CA GLY A 259 15.65 20.41 -2.01
C GLY A 259 14.53 19.40 -1.80
N TYR A 260 14.36 18.91 -0.57
CA TYR A 260 13.19 18.11 -0.23
C TYR A 260 11.90 18.93 -0.38
N ALA A 261 10.80 18.31 -0.81
CA ALA A 261 9.53 18.97 -1.08
C ALA A 261 8.84 19.46 0.21
N GLU A 262 8.15 20.58 0.11
CA GLU A 262 7.24 21.04 1.17
C GLU A 262 5.97 20.16 1.23
N ARG A 263 5.32 20.14 2.39
CA ARG A 263 4.06 19.41 2.58
C ARG A 263 2.95 19.94 1.66
N VAL A 264 2.35 19.04 0.89
CA VAL A 264 1.22 19.39 -0.01
C VAL A 264 -0.09 19.64 0.71
N VAL A 265 -0.23 19.14 1.94
CA VAL A 265 -1.41 19.31 2.83
C VAL A 265 -0.98 19.34 4.30
N ASP A 266 -1.88 19.78 5.17
CA ASP A 266 -1.74 19.61 6.62
C ASP A 266 -2.56 18.39 7.07
N HIS A 267 -1.89 17.31 7.49
CA HIS A 267 -2.55 16.06 7.90
C HIS A 267 -3.60 16.24 8.99
N ALA A 268 -3.38 17.15 9.95
CA ALA A 268 -4.32 17.33 11.05
C ALA A 268 -5.64 17.95 10.55
N ALA A 269 -5.55 18.92 9.64
CA ALA A 269 -6.71 19.54 8.99
C ALA A 269 -7.43 18.52 8.09
N GLU A 270 -6.69 17.78 7.25
CA GLU A 270 -7.29 16.81 6.33
C GLU A 270 -7.94 15.62 7.04
N ARG A 271 -7.40 15.21 8.20
CA ARG A 271 -8.05 14.20 9.03
C ARG A 271 -9.43 14.66 9.51
N ILE A 272 -9.59 15.92 9.90
CA ILE A 272 -10.89 16.50 10.31
C ILE A 272 -11.84 16.50 9.12
N GLU A 273 -11.39 16.99 7.97
CA GLU A 273 -12.16 17.02 6.72
C GLU A 273 -12.60 15.60 6.29
N SER A 274 -11.71 14.63 6.33
CA SER A 274 -12.01 13.24 5.99
C SER A 274 -13.12 12.64 6.85
N LEU A 275 -13.09 12.94 8.17
CA LEU A 275 -14.14 12.50 9.09
C LEU A 275 -15.46 13.24 8.86
N ALA A 276 -15.41 14.52 8.48
CA ALA A 276 -16.59 15.30 8.13
C ALA A 276 -17.27 14.70 6.88
N ARG A 277 -16.52 14.46 5.80
CA ARG A 277 -17.02 13.83 4.58
C ARG A 277 -17.63 12.42 4.85
N LEU A 278 -17.00 11.64 5.73
CA LEU A 278 -17.58 10.36 6.15
C LEU A 278 -18.91 10.53 6.88
N SER A 279 -19.07 11.57 7.70
CA SER A 279 -20.31 11.82 8.44
C SER A 279 -21.45 12.22 7.52
N GLU A 280 -21.17 12.89 6.40
CA GLU A 280 -22.14 13.27 5.38
C GLU A 280 -22.86 12.03 4.82
N ILE A 281 -22.12 10.96 4.47
CA ILE A 281 -22.70 9.71 3.92
C ILE A 281 -23.29 8.77 4.98
N LYS A 282 -23.04 9.01 6.28
CA LYS A 282 -23.62 8.21 7.37
C LYS A 282 -24.99 8.71 7.82
N ALA A 283 -25.27 10.00 7.64
CA ALA A 283 -26.49 10.63 8.13
C ALA A 283 -27.75 10.13 7.42
N ASP A 284 -27.63 9.59 6.20
CA ASP A 284 -28.78 9.24 5.35
C ASP A 284 -29.32 7.81 5.49
N LYS A 285 -28.71 6.92 6.29
CA LYS A 285 -29.26 5.57 6.51
C LYS A 285 -28.94 5.00 7.89
N PRO A 286 -29.94 4.43 8.61
CA PRO A 286 -29.66 3.63 9.81
C PRO A 286 -28.76 2.44 9.41
N LEU A 287 -27.73 2.19 10.22
CA LEU A 287 -26.87 1.00 10.10
C LEU A 287 -27.78 -0.24 10.15
N ASP A 288 -27.72 -1.09 9.12
CA ASP A 288 -28.33 -2.44 9.20
C ASP A 288 -27.62 -3.17 10.35
N PRO A 289 -28.35 -3.57 11.41
CA PRO A 289 -27.74 -4.21 12.57
C PRO A 289 -27.17 -5.61 12.27
N ARG A 290 -27.17 -6.05 11.01
CA ARG A 290 -26.72 -7.37 10.53
C ARG A 290 -25.47 -7.32 9.67
N VAL A 291 -24.78 -6.16 9.58
CA VAL A 291 -23.50 -6.01 8.88
C VAL A 291 -22.39 -5.67 9.86
#